data_a93532fe5c778825e584bcd5b8e77c3f
#
_entry.id   a93532fe5c778825e584bcd5b8e77c3f
#
_cell.length_a   1.000
_cell.length_b   1.000
_cell.length_c   1.000
_cell.angle_alpha   90.00
_cell.angle_beta   90.00
_cell.angle_gamma   90.00
#
_symmetry.space_group_name_H-M   'P 1'
#
loop_
_entity.id
_entity.type
_entity.pdbx_description
1 polymer ?
#
loop_
_entity_poly.entity_id
_entity_poly.type
_entity_poly.pdbx_seq_one_letter_code
_entity_poly.pdbx_strand_id
1 'polypeptide(L)'
;MMKRWVISLLFAYPMWANAQSVEEYRQAMDAFDYEMPIERIVPEKGDSMFTPLRAKALKAMNRHSEALKEWDSLLQSDSTDAKVLAELGECYRSMNRNDQAVICYRKALKLQPENKFFRQQHLRSLLATGNYEASRDAAHAWLEQDSLSAAGYKFLGEAYQGLALEAPEMLLYAFTAYNAAYRRDSLDGHTVAQLAALFNDNKQWSEAVDVTEIYRRSDKMNIDVNRQNAKAYCMMKNYAKGVDRYEALKALGDKSFTTLYYLGISYYGMEWYHAAERNLLEAQKLRPSAPADVNLLYYLAKACSHTSSQQEGVAFMKEAINLTEPTDSVMVHLYDGLVDCYSRWHKGDPYEKIEVMKKAYSLNKKYTLFFKIAELYNKQKDYANAIHYYEKYMSMVPKDKQMALDETGKPMVGWTSLYQIAERKIKEIREESFFQHGIK
;
A
#
# COMPACT_ATOMS: atom_id res chain seq x y z
N MET A 1 19.31 10.66 -79.30
CA MET A 1 19.55 10.17 -77.91
C MET A 1 19.25 11.14 -76.79
N MET A 2 18.74 12.32 -77.00
CA MET A 2 18.43 13.33 -75.97
C MET A 2 17.04 13.27 -75.33
N LYS A 3 16.05 12.59 -75.96
CA LYS A 3 14.68 12.52 -75.40
C LYS A 3 14.45 11.52 -74.27
N ARG A 4 15.32 10.54 -74.04
CA ARG A 4 15.18 9.54 -72.99
C ARG A 4 15.64 10.02 -71.60
N TRP A 5 16.57 10.97 -71.53
CA TRP A 5 17.14 11.48 -70.25
C TRP A 5 16.25 12.54 -69.59
N VAL A 6 15.46 13.27 -70.36
CA VAL A 6 14.60 14.31 -69.81
C VAL A 6 13.37 13.70 -69.09
N ILE A 7 12.89 12.53 -69.54
CA ILE A 7 11.76 11.84 -68.87
C ILE A 7 12.18 11.22 -67.56
N SER A 8 13.42 10.67 -67.45
CA SER A 8 13.93 10.12 -66.18
C SER A 8 14.20 11.21 -65.12
N LEU A 9 14.57 12.42 -65.53
CA LEU A 9 14.78 13.54 -64.60
C LEU A 9 13.43 14.13 -64.11
N LEU A 10 12.37 14.09 -64.91
CA LEU A 10 11.05 14.56 -64.52
C LEU A 10 10.35 13.63 -63.51
N PHE A 11 10.66 12.36 -63.50
CA PHE A 11 10.13 11.41 -62.51
C PHE A 11 11.04 11.30 -61.24
N ALA A 12 12.33 11.67 -61.34
CA ALA A 12 13.23 11.66 -60.18
C ALA A 12 13.06 12.91 -59.28
N TYR A 13 12.67 14.05 -59.86
CA TYR A 13 12.52 15.29 -59.11
C TYR A 13 11.41 15.27 -58.05
N PRO A 14 10.19 14.76 -58.30
CA PRO A 14 9.19 14.63 -57.22
C PRO A 14 9.56 13.63 -56.15
N MET A 15 10.24 12.52 -56.47
CA MET A 15 10.72 11.57 -55.46
C MET A 15 11.82 12.17 -54.55
N TRP A 16 12.68 13.01 -55.11
CA TRP A 16 13.76 13.67 -54.35
C TRP A 16 13.22 14.79 -53.45
N ALA A 17 12.30 15.59 -53.97
CA ALA A 17 11.61 16.64 -53.22
C ALA A 17 10.79 16.06 -52.04
N ASN A 18 10.10 14.94 -52.28
CA ASN A 18 9.35 14.25 -51.24
C ASN A 18 10.26 13.63 -50.16
N ALA A 19 11.44 13.05 -50.52
CA ALA A 19 12.40 12.52 -49.58
C ALA A 19 13.01 13.64 -48.71
N GLN A 20 13.25 14.81 -49.26
CA GLN A 20 13.76 15.97 -48.51
C GLN A 20 12.74 16.49 -47.48
N SER A 21 11.47 16.58 -47.89
CA SER A 21 10.40 17.00 -46.97
C SER A 21 10.10 15.96 -45.86
N VAL A 22 10.22 14.67 -46.10
CA VAL A 22 10.13 13.63 -45.07
C VAL A 22 11.21 13.81 -44.01
N GLU A 23 12.44 14.09 -44.42
CA GLU A 23 13.53 14.32 -43.50
C GLU A 23 13.36 15.59 -42.67
N GLU A 24 12.85 16.69 -43.27
CA GLU A 24 12.49 17.90 -42.52
C GLU A 24 11.45 17.62 -41.44
N TYR A 25 10.40 16.85 -41.75
CA TYR A 25 9.38 16.49 -40.74
C TYR A 25 9.92 15.57 -39.63
N ARG A 26 10.86 14.64 -39.94
CA ARG A 26 11.53 13.84 -38.93
C ARG A 26 12.39 14.73 -38.02
N GLN A 27 13.16 15.65 -38.58
CA GLN A 27 13.98 16.59 -37.80
C GLN A 27 13.12 17.48 -36.90
N ALA A 28 11.95 17.96 -37.40
CA ALA A 28 11.02 18.71 -36.57
C ALA A 28 10.50 17.86 -35.37
N MET A 29 10.13 16.62 -35.63
CA MET A 29 9.68 15.69 -34.56
C MET A 29 10.82 15.39 -33.55
N ASP A 30 12.05 15.22 -33.99
CA ASP A 30 13.21 15.02 -33.13
C ASP A 30 13.53 16.28 -32.31
N ALA A 31 13.18 17.46 -32.84
CA ALA A 31 13.24 18.74 -32.15
C ALA A 31 12.00 19.05 -31.28
N PHE A 32 11.09 18.09 -31.13
CA PHE A 32 9.80 18.24 -30.43
C PHE A 32 8.83 19.27 -31.04
N ASP A 33 9.06 19.70 -32.31
CA ASP A 33 8.12 20.51 -33.07
C ASP A 33 7.07 19.61 -33.78
N TYR A 34 6.05 19.22 -33.02
CA TYR A 34 4.98 18.35 -33.52
C TYR A 34 3.91 19.11 -34.29
N GLU A 35 3.83 20.44 -34.15
CA GLU A 35 2.84 21.28 -34.89
C GLU A 35 3.18 21.35 -36.39
N MET A 36 4.44 21.46 -36.72
CA MET A 36 4.91 21.57 -38.11
C MET A 36 4.43 20.40 -39.01
N PRO A 37 4.57 19.10 -38.62
CA PRO A 37 4.03 18.00 -39.41
C PRO A 37 2.48 17.98 -39.43
N ILE A 38 1.80 18.43 -38.38
CA ILE A 38 0.34 18.45 -38.31
C ILE A 38 -0.25 19.49 -39.26
N GLU A 39 0.36 20.69 -39.32
CA GLU A 39 -0.13 21.80 -40.13
C GLU A 39 0.23 21.67 -41.62
N ARG A 40 1.45 21.20 -41.92
CA ARG A 40 1.98 21.16 -43.27
C ARG A 40 1.67 19.90 -44.06
N ILE A 41 1.53 18.77 -43.34
CA ILE A 41 1.16 17.51 -43.99
C ILE A 41 -0.36 17.48 -44.22
N VAL A 42 -0.77 17.48 -45.46
CA VAL A 42 -2.14 17.19 -45.87
C VAL A 42 -2.09 15.85 -46.60
N PRO A 43 -2.23 14.72 -45.89
CA PRO A 43 -2.05 13.41 -46.48
C PRO A 43 -3.22 13.09 -47.41
N GLU A 44 -2.89 12.53 -48.57
CA GLU A 44 -3.88 11.86 -49.42
C GLU A 44 -4.34 10.57 -48.70
N LYS A 45 -5.57 10.14 -49.02
CA LYS A 45 -6.10 8.92 -48.41
C LYS A 45 -5.21 7.70 -48.70
N GLY A 46 -4.65 7.07 -47.66
CA GLY A 46 -3.77 5.92 -47.78
C GLY A 46 -2.31 6.26 -48.13
N ASP A 47 -1.88 7.52 -48.01
CA ASP A 47 -0.48 7.91 -48.18
C ASP A 47 0.40 7.26 -47.10
N SER A 48 1.18 6.28 -47.53
CA SER A 48 2.09 5.50 -46.64
C SER A 48 3.36 6.26 -46.22
N MET A 49 3.66 7.41 -46.81
CA MET A 49 4.85 8.17 -46.60
C MET A 49 4.65 9.26 -45.52
N PHE A 50 3.63 10.09 -45.64
CA PHE A 50 3.40 11.25 -44.79
C PHE A 50 2.36 11.02 -43.68
N THR A 51 1.36 10.18 -43.93
CA THR A 51 0.32 9.86 -42.93
C THR A 51 0.91 9.33 -41.62
N PRO A 52 1.94 8.40 -41.59
CA PRO A 52 2.54 7.96 -40.36
C PRO A 52 3.25 9.08 -39.56
N LEU A 53 3.85 10.06 -40.27
CA LEU A 53 4.53 11.17 -39.58
C LEU A 53 3.51 12.08 -38.90
N ARG A 54 2.44 12.44 -39.61
CA ARG A 54 1.35 13.26 -39.05
C ARG A 54 0.64 12.55 -37.91
N ALA A 55 0.34 11.28 -38.07
CA ALA A 55 -0.31 10.47 -37.02
C ALA A 55 0.55 10.36 -35.74
N LYS A 56 1.88 10.20 -35.89
CA LYS A 56 2.80 10.19 -34.74
C LYS A 56 2.88 11.56 -34.07
N ALA A 57 2.91 12.65 -34.82
CA ALA A 57 2.88 14.00 -34.27
C ALA A 57 1.57 14.26 -33.50
N LEU A 58 0.43 13.88 -34.05
CA LEU A 58 -0.88 13.96 -33.38
C LEU A 58 -0.90 13.15 -32.07
N LYS A 59 -0.32 11.94 -32.08
CA LYS A 59 -0.20 11.10 -30.88
C LYS A 59 0.68 11.78 -29.83
N ALA A 60 1.81 12.37 -30.20
CA ALA A 60 2.71 13.09 -29.29
C ALA A 60 2.01 14.31 -28.64
N MET A 61 1.11 14.96 -29.38
CA MET A 61 0.27 16.06 -28.87
C MET A 61 -0.99 15.57 -28.11
N ASN A 62 -1.08 14.29 -27.76
CA ASN A 62 -2.25 13.66 -27.11
C ASN A 62 -3.57 13.77 -27.93
N ARG A 63 -3.50 14.07 -29.23
CA ARG A 63 -4.68 14.13 -30.16
C ARG A 63 -5.00 12.74 -30.70
N HIS A 64 -5.18 11.76 -29.78
CA HIS A 64 -5.29 10.32 -30.11
C HIS A 64 -6.47 10.00 -31.07
N SER A 65 -7.58 10.71 -30.93
CA SER A 65 -8.74 10.49 -31.78
C SER A 65 -8.48 10.88 -33.27
N GLU A 66 -7.62 11.86 -33.50
CA GLU A 66 -7.23 12.29 -34.84
C GLU A 66 -6.14 11.37 -35.38
N ALA A 67 -5.15 11.02 -34.55
CA ALA A 67 -4.14 10.02 -34.89
C ALA A 67 -4.77 8.68 -35.30
N LEU A 68 -5.84 8.26 -34.62
CA LEU A 68 -6.57 7.04 -34.92
C LEU A 68 -7.16 7.07 -36.34
N LYS A 69 -7.74 8.20 -36.78
CA LYS A 69 -8.29 8.34 -38.12
C LYS A 69 -7.21 8.22 -39.20
N GLU A 70 -6.04 8.80 -38.97
CA GLU A 70 -4.91 8.70 -39.87
C GLU A 70 -4.41 7.26 -40.01
N TRP A 71 -4.21 6.57 -38.85
CA TRP A 71 -3.80 5.16 -38.84
C TRP A 71 -4.86 4.26 -39.48
N ASP A 72 -6.16 4.52 -39.28
CA ASP A 72 -7.25 3.75 -39.87
C ASP A 72 -7.28 3.91 -41.37
N SER A 73 -6.98 5.10 -41.91
CA SER A 73 -6.89 5.33 -43.36
C SER A 73 -5.77 4.50 -43.98
N LEU A 74 -4.65 4.30 -43.29
CA LEU A 74 -3.55 3.43 -43.72
C LEU A 74 -3.95 1.96 -43.70
N LEU A 75 -4.66 1.52 -42.66
CA LEU A 75 -5.12 0.15 -42.56
C LEU A 75 -6.14 -0.23 -43.63
N GLN A 76 -6.94 0.78 -44.14
CA GLN A 76 -7.84 0.56 -45.27
C GLN A 76 -7.07 0.31 -46.57
N SER A 77 -5.88 0.88 -46.74
CA SER A 77 -5.04 0.65 -47.93
C SER A 77 -4.19 -0.64 -47.80
N ASP A 78 -3.71 -0.99 -46.60
CA ASP A 78 -2.99 -2.23 -46.31
C ASP A 78 -3.44 -2.77 -44.97
N SER A 79 -4.34 -3.75 -44.99
CA SER A 79 -4.88 -4.41 -43.79
C SER A 79 -3.88 -5.39 -43.13
N THR A 80 -2.71 -5.59 -43.73
CA THR A 80 -1.67 -6.53 -43.29
C THR A 80 -0.46 -5.82 -42.68
N ASP A 81 -0.49 -4.53 -42.47
CA ASP A 81 0.59 -3.81 -41.79
C ASP A 81 0.48 -3.97 -40.26
N ALA A 82 1.32 -4.87 -39.73
CA ALA A 82 1.36 -5.14 -38.29
C ALA A 82 1.78 -3.91 -37.45
N LYS A 83 2.58 -2.98 -38.00
CA LYS A 83 3.00 -1.76 -37.30
C LYS A 83 1.83 -0.76 -37.19
N VAL A 84 1.05 -0.61 -38.27
CA VAL A 84 -0.15 0.23 -38.24
C VAL A 84 -1.17 -0.31 -37.24
N LEU A 85 -1.37 -1.63 -37.20
CA LEU A 85 -2.22 -2.28 -36.20
C LEU A 85 -1.74 -2.01 -34.77
N ALA A 86 -0.42 -2.06 -34.53
CA ALA A 86 0.13 -1.77 -33.21
C ALA A 86 -0.04 -0.30 -32.80
N GLU A 87 0.15 0.65 -33.73
CA GLU A 87 -0.07 2.08 -33.48
C GLU A 87 -1.55 2.38 -33.17
N LEU A 88 -2.48 1.76 -33.90
CA LEU A 88 -3.92 1.80 -33.58
C LEU A 88 -4.19 1.27 -32.17
N GLY A 89 -3.61 0.12 -31.84
CA GLY A 89 -3.74 -0.48 -30.50
C GLY A 89 -3.25 0.47 -29.40
N GLU A 90 -2.15 1.18 -29.64
CA GLU A 90 -1.62 2.15 -28.70
C GLU A 90 -2.52 3.39 -28.56
N CYS A 91 -3.05 3.92 -29.67
CA CYS A 91 -4.03 5.00 -29.62
C CYS A 91 -5.29 4.60 -28.84
N TYR A 92 -5.83 3.40 -29.07
CA TYR A 92 -6.97 2.89 -28.31
C TYR A 92 -6.65 2.76 -26.83
N ARG A 93 -5.48 2.26 -26.47
CA ARG A 93 -5.04 2.11 -25.08
C ARG A 93 -4.90 3.48 -24.37
N SER A 94 -4.33 4.47 -25.07
CA SER A 94 -4.21 5.85 -24.56
C SER A 94 -5.57 6.52 -24.32
N MET A 95 -6.61 6.11 -25.05
CA MET A 95 -7.99 6.53 -24.83
C MET A 95 -8.78 5.64 -23.85
N ASN A 96 -8.09 4.74 -23.13
CA ASN A 96 -8.70 3.74 -22.23
C ASN A 96 -9.71 2.80 -22.93
N ARG A 97 -9.57 2.60 -24.25
CA ARG A 97 -10.39 1.69 -25.06
C ARG A 97 -9.67 0.35 -25.23
N ASN A 98 -9.42 -0.33 -24.10
CA ASN A 98 -8.53 -1.49 -24.06
C ASN A 98 -9.06 -2.70 -24.83
N ASP A 99 -10.38 -2.88 -24.96
CA ASP A 99 -10.97 -3.95 -25.78
C ASP A 99 -10.57 -3.84 -27.25
N GLN A 100 -10.59 -2.63 -27.81
CA GLN A 100 -10.14 -2.39 -29.19
C GLN A 100 -8.63 -2.58 -29.33
N ALA A 101 -7.86 -2.19 -28.33
CA ALA A 101 -6.41 -2.45 -28.29
C ALA A 101 -6.09 -3.94 -28.31
N VAL A 102 -6.81 -4.77 -27.54
CA VAL A 102 -6.69 -6.24 -27.56
C VAL A 102 -6.88 -6.78 -28.98
N ILE A 103 -7.90 -6.31 -29.69
CA ILE A 103 -8.20 -6.74 -31.07
C ILE A 103 -7.04 -6.37 -32.00
N CYS A 104 -6.55 -5.14 -31.92
CA CYS A 104 -5.45 -4.66 -32.76
C CYS A 104 -4.16 -5.45 -32.52
N TYR A 105 -3.73 -5.61 -31.26
CA TYR A 105 -2.51 -6.35 -30.96
C TYR A 105 -2.63 -7.83 -31.27
N ARG A 106 -3.80 -8.43 -31.09
CA ARG A 106 -4.04 -9.84 -31.54
C ARG A 106 -3.91 -10.00 -33.05
N LYS A 107 -4.40 -9.04 -33.85
CA LYS A 107 -4.20 -9.06 -35.31
C LYS A 107 -2.74 -8.84 -35.67
N ALA A 108 -2.05 -7.91 -35.02
CA ALA A 108 -0.61 -7.67 -35.22
C ALA A 108 0.22 -8.93 -34.91
N LEU A 109 -0.11 -9.66 -33.84
CA LEU A 109 0.55 -10.92 -33.46
C LEU A 109 0.28 -12.06 -34.45
N LYS A 110 -0.88 -12.11 -35.10
CA LYS A 110 -1.12 -13.08 -36.18
C LYS A 110 -0.19 -12.87 -37.37
N LEU A 111 0.20 -11.61 -37.63
CA LEU A 111 1.11 -11.25 -38.71
C LEU A 111 2.59 -11.43 -38.30
N GLN A 112 2.92 -11.16 -37.04
CA GLN A 112 4.27 -11.24 -36.46
C GLN A 112 4.24 -11.96 -35.10
N PRO A 113 4.13 -13.29 -35.07
CA PRO A 113 3.96 -14.06 -33.84
C PRO A 113 5.13 -13.94 -32.86
N GLU A 114 6.36 -13.74 -33.36
CA GLU A 114 7.57 -13.64 -32.54
C GLU A 114 7.85 -12.24 -31.99
N ASN A 115 7.01 -11.26 -32.31
CA ASN A 115 7.22 -9.87 -31.89
C ASN A 115 6.94 -9.71 -30.39
N LYS A 116 8.01 -9.64 -29.59
CA LYS A 116 7.94 -9.51 -28.12
C LYS A 116 7.18 -8.26 -27.67
N PHE A 117 7.31 -7.14 -28.39
CA PHE A 117 6.59 -5.90 -28.06
C PHE A 117 5.08 -6.09 -28.23
N PHE A 118 4.63 -6.68 -29.33
CA PHE A 118 3.20 -6.91 -29.56
C PHE A 118 2.62 -7.87 -28.52
N ARG A 119 3.37 -8.91 -28.12
CA ARG A 119 2.96 -9.81 -27.02
C ARG A 119 2.76 -9.08 -25.71
N GLN A 120 3.72 -8.24 -25.34
CA GLN A 120 3.62 -7.45 -24.11
C GLN A 120 2.42 -6.49 -24.13
N GLN A 121 2.21 -5.79 -25.24
CA GLN A 121 1.09 -4.86 -25.35
C GLN A 121 -0.26 -5.60 -25.37
N HIS A 122 -0.34 -6.76 -26.02
CA HIS A 122 -1.54 -7.61 -26.00
C HIS A 122 -1.89 -8.05 -24.56
N LEU A 123 -0.91 -8.61 -23.83
CA LEU A 123 -1.09 -9.04 -22.45
C LEU A 123 -1.47 -7.87 -21.53
N ARG A 124 -0.77 -6.73 -21.67
CA ARG A 124 -1.10 -5.52 -20.91
C ARG A 124 -2.52 -5.02 -21.18
N SER A 125 -2.99 -5.11 -22.43
CA SER A 125 -4.35 -4.73 -22.78
C SER A 125 -5.39 -5.71 -22.22
N LEU A 126 -5.11 -7.01 -22.23
CA LEU A 126 -5.96 -8.05 -21.61
C LEU A 126 -6.10 -7.82 -20.10
N LEU A 127 -5.00 -7.53 -19.41
CA LEU A 127 -5.03 -7.21 -17.98
C LEU A 127 -5.84 -5.95 -17.69
N ALA A 128 -5.70 -4.92 -18.54
CA ALA A 128 -6.42 -3.67 -18.39
C ALA A 128 -7.94 -3.80 -18.64
N THR A 129 -8.39 -4.83 -19.37
CA THR A 129 -9.81 -5.16 -19.53
C THR A 129 -10.35 -6.07 -18.44
N GLY A 130 -9.49 -6.51 -17.49
CA GLY A 130 -9.86 -7.52 -16.49
C GLY A 130 -10.01 -8.94 -17.05
N ASN A 131 -9.60 -9.20 -18.30
CA ASN A 131 -9.67 -10.53 -18.89
C ASN A 131 -8.45 -11.36 -18.46
N TYR A 132 -8.42 -11.70 -17.18
CA TYR A 132 -7.28 -12.37 -16.56
C TYR A 132 -7.07 -13.78 -17.06
N GLU A 133 -8.13 -14.50 -17.39
CA GLU A 133 -8.04 -15.87 -17.97
C GLU A 133 -7.35 -15.84 -19.33
N ALA A 134 -7.81 -14.96 -20.24
CA ALA A 134 -7.15 -14.83 -21.54
C ALA A 134 -5.70 -14.34 -21.42
N SER A 135 -5.40 -13.49 -20.44
CA SER A 135 -4.03 -13.06 -20.15
C SER A 135 -3.17 -14.22 -19.67
N ARG A 136 -3.67 -15.05 -18.76
CA ARG A 136 -3.01 -16.27 -18.29
C ARG A 136 -2.67 -17.20 -19.45
N ASP A 137 -3.67 -17.49 -20.29
CA ASP A 137 -3.51 -18.43 -21.41
C ASP A 137 -2.52 -17.89 -22.46
N ALA A 138 -2.57 -16.59 -22.76
CA ALA A 138 -1.61 -15.96 -23.66
C ALA A 138 -0.18 -15.92 -23.07
N ALA A 139 -0.04 -15.74 -21.76
CA ALA A 139 1.25 -15.79 -21.08
C ALA A 139 1.83 -17.21 -21.07
N HIS A 140 1.01 -18.24 -20.85
CA HIS A 140 1.42 -19.65 -20.99
C HIS A 140 1.90 -19.96 -22.41
N ALA A 141 1.12 -19.58 -23.42
CA ALA A 141 1.52 -19.77 -24.83
C ALA A 141 2.84 -19.08 -25.17
N TRP A 142 3.12 -17.92 -24.53
CA TRP A 142 4.43 -17.28 -24.66
C TRP A 142 5.54 -18.13 -24.03
N LEU A 143 5.32 -18.62 -22.81
CA LEU A 143 6.31 -19.39 -22.05
C LEU A 143 6.58 -20.79 -22.66
N GLU A 144 5.64 -21.35 -23.40
CA GLU A 144 5.85 -22.56 -24.20
C GLU A 144 6.88 -22.34 -25.33
N GLN A 145 6.93 -21.12 -25.88
CA GLN A 145 7.88 -20.74 -26.92
C GLN A 145 9.20 -20.20 -26.36
N ASP A 146 9.16 -19.45 -25.27
CA ASP A 146 10.32 -18.85 -24.60
C ASP A 146 10.20 -19.05 -23.08
N SER A 147 10.57 -20.23 -22.60
CA SER A 147 10.51 -20.62 -21.18
C SER A 147 11.46 -19.81 -20.28
N LEU A 148 12.35 -19.00 -20.86
CA LEU A 148 13.26 -18.12 -20.14
C LEU A 148 12.75 -16.68 -20.06
N SER A 149 11.60 -16.37 -20.61
CA SER A 149 11.06 -15.02 -20.64
C SER A 149 10.67 -14.53 -19.24
N ALA A 150 11.45 -13.61 -18.65
CA ALA A 150 11.09 -12.92 -17.40
C ALA A 150 9.75 -12.17 -17.55
N ALA A 151 9.55 -11.51 -18.71
CA ALA A 151 8.30 -10.79 -19.00
C ALA A 151 7.10 -11.74 -19.09
N GLY A 152 7.26 -12.93 -19.69
CA GLY A 152 6.20 -13.93 -19.74
C GLY A 152 5.74 -14.36 -18.35
N TYR A 153 6.68 -14.64 -17.45
CA TYR A 153 6.38 -14.96 -16.05
C TYR A 153 5.78 -13.77 -15.28
N LYS A 154 6.23 -12.54 -15.53
CA LYS A 154 5.64 -11.35 -14.94
C LYS A 154 4.16 -11.23 -15.28
N PHE A 155 3.80 -11.26 -16.57
CA PHE A 155 2.41 -11.18 -17.01
C PHE A 155 1.57 -12.36 -16.51
N LEU A 156 2.16 -13.55 -16.40
CA LEU A 156 1.50 -14.70 -15.78
C LEU A 156 1.18 -14.44 -14.30
N GLY A 157 2.13 -13.84 -13.56
CA GLY A 157 1.91 -13.43 -12.17
C GLY A 157 0.79 -12.41 -12.02
N GLU A 158 0.77 -11.36 -12.88
CA GLU A 158 -0.29 -10.35 -12.92
C GLU A 158 -1.66 -10.98 -13.23
N ALA A 159 -1.73 -11.93 -14.17
CA ALA A 159 -2.96 -12.62 -14.51
C ALA A 159 -3.50 -13.46 -13.33
N TYR A 160 -2.64 -14.25 -12.68
CA TYR A 160 -3.03 -15.02 -11.51
C TYR A 160 -3.42 -14.13 -10.32
N GLN A 161 -2.76 -12.98 -10.14
CA GLN A 161 -3.13 -12.02 -9.11
C GLN A 161 -4.53 -11.41 -9.38
N GLY A 162 -4.87 -11.17 -10.64
CA GLY A 162 -6.20 -10.74 -11.04
C GLY A 162 -7.27 -11.82 -10.78
N LEU A 163 -6.97 -13.08 -11.12
CA LEU A 163 -7.85 -14.23 -10.86
C LEU A 163 -8.06 -14.48 -9.37
N ALA A 164 -7.09 -14.13 -8.53
CA ALA A 164 -7.18 -14.29 -7.09
C ALA A 164 -8.25 -13.40 -6.43
N LEU A 165 -8.81 -12.42 -7.13
CA LEU A 165 -9.95 -11.62 -6.65
C LEU A 165 -11.21 -12.48 -6.46
N GLU A 166 -11.36 -13.53 -7.26
CA GLU A 166 -12.50 -14.47 -7.20
C GLU A 166 -12.09 -15.82 -6.58
N ALA A 167 -10.83 -16.23 -6.77
CA ALA A 167 -10.26 -17.51 -6.32
C ALA A 167 -8.94 -17.27 -5.57
N PRO A 168 -8.97 -17.00 -4.24
CA PRO A 168 -7.78 -16.61 -3.46
C PRO A 168 -6.60 -17.59 -3.55
N GLU A 169 -6.85 -18.87 -3.83
CA GLU A 169 -5.82 -19.88 -4.06
C GLU A 169 -4.91 -19.58 -5.26
N MET A 170 -5.35 -18.74 -6.19
CA MET A 170 -4.54 -18.28 -7.33
C MET A 170 -3.34 -17.43 -6.89
N LEU A 171 -3.33 -16.89 -5.67
CA LEU A 171 -2.15 -16.18 -5.14
C LEU A 171 -0.91 -17.05 -5.06
N LEU A 172 -1.04 -18.36 -4.84
CA LEU A 172 0.10 -19.26 -4.84
C LEU A 172 0.74 -19.37 -6.25
N TYR A 173 -0.09 -19.39 -7.28
CA TYR A 173 0.38 -19.39 -8.67
C TYR A 173 0.99 -18.04 -9.05
N ALA A 174 0.40 -16.93 -8.61
CA ALA A 174 0.96 -15.60 -8.78
C ALA A 174 2.35 -15.48 -8.13
N PHE A 175 2.49 -15.95 -6.88
CA PHE A 175 3.77 -16.01 -6.18
C PHE A 175 4.81 -16.81 -6.94
N THR A 176 4.43 -18.01 -7.41
CA THR A 176 5.33 -18.89 -8.18
C THR A 176 5.81 -18.22 -9.46
N ALA A 177 4.89 -17.57 -10.18
CA ALA A 177 5.20 -16.86 -11.42
C ALA A 177 6.10 -15.65 -11.18
N TYR A 178 5.79 -14.77 -10.18
CA TYR A 178 6.67 -13.64 -9.87
C TYR A 178 8.05 -14.08 -9.38
N ASN A 179 8.15 -15.14 -8.59
CA ASN A 179 9.44 -15.69 -8.18
C ASN A 179 10.24 -16.21 -9.38
N ALA A 180 9.59 -16.86 -10.35
CA ALA A 180 10.22 -17.27 -11.59
C ALA A 180 10.68 -16.08 -12.45
N ALA A 181 9.90 -14.99 -12.50
CA ALA A 181 10.28 -13.74 -13.16
C ALA A 181 11.50 -13.10 -12.47
N TYR A 182 11.46 -12.96 -11.14
CA TYR A 182 12.53 -12.39 -10.33
C TYR A 182 13.87 -13.13 -10.50
N ARG A 183 13.85 -14.46 -10.51
CA ARG A 183 15.06 -15.27 -10.74
C ARG A 183 15.71 -15.03 -12.11
N ARG A 184 14.95 -14.56 -13.09
CA ARG A 184 15.43 -14.27 -14.47
C ARG A 184 15.82 -12.80 -14.62
N ASP A 185 15.10 -11.91 -13.96
CA ASP A 185 15.36 -10.49 -13.95
C ASP A 185 15.03 -9.91 -12.56
N SER A 186 16.05 -9.81 -11.71
CA SER A 186 15.94 -9.23 -10.37
C SER A 186 15.94 -7.70 -10.37
N LEU A 187 16.07 -7.06 -11.53
CA LEU A 187 16.09 -5.61 -11.69
C LEU A 187 14.78 -5.07 -12.32
N ASP A 188 13.78 -5.91 -12.58
CA ASP A 188 12.43 -5.44 -12.91
C ASP A 188 11.71 -4.99 -11.64
N GLY A 189 11.68 -3.68 -11.39
CA GLY A 189 11.11 -3.09 -10.17
C GLY A 189 9.65 -3.45 -9.93
N HIS A 190 8.86 -3.64 -11.00
CA HIS A 190 7.46 -4.08 -10.86
C HIS A 190 7.39 -5.51 -10.28
N THR A 191 8.13 -6.45 -10.86
CA THR A 191 8.20 -7.84 -10.37
C THR A 191 8.66 -7.90 -8.91
N VAL A 192 9.72 -7.12 -8.57
CA VAL A 192 10.24 -7.06 -7.20
C VAL A 192 9.20 -6.51 -6.23
N ALA A 193 8.49 -5.44 -6.59
CA ALA A 193 7.45 -4.86 -5.75
C ALA A 193 6.28 -5.83 -5.51
N GLN A 194 5.81 -6.52 -6.55
CA GLN A 194 4.72 -7.49 -6.42
C GLN A 194 5.14 -8.72 -5.60
N LEU A 195 6.32 -9.27 -5.85
CA LEU A 195 6.85 -10.39 -5.06
C LEU A 195 7.03 -10.00 -3.58
N ALA A 196 7.58 -8.83 -3.31
CA ALA A 196 7.75 -8.33 -1.94
C ALA A 196 6.39 -8.06 -1.27
N ALA A 197 5.38 -7.61 -2.01
CA ALA A 197 4.01 -7.46 -1.49
C ALA A 197 3.44 -8.81 -1.03
N LEU A 198 3.58 -9.86 -1.85
CA LEU A 198 3.13 -11.21 -1.51
C LEU A 198 3.90 -11.79 -0.30
N PHE A 199 5.21 -11.55 -0.20
CA PHE A 199 5.98 -11.89 1.00
C PHE A 199 5.47 -11.16 2.25
N ASN A 200 5.21 -9.85 2.15
CA ASN A 200 4.68 -9.05 3.25
C ASN A 200 3.30 -9.55 3.72
N ASP A 201 2.41 -9.85 2.80
CA ASP A 201 1.06 -10.31 3.10
C ASP A 201 1.07 -11.71 3.73
N ASN A 202 2.05 -12.53 3.37
CA ASN A 202 2.29 -13.85 3.94
C ASN A 202 3.16 -13.81 5.23
N LYS A 203 3.45 -12.62 5.76
CA LYS A 203 4.29 -12.38 6.96
C LYS A 203 5.74 -12.85 6.83
N GLN A 204 6.21 -13.03 5.62
CA GLN A 204 7.61 -13.37 5.29
C GLN A 204 8.41 -12.09 5.08
N TRP A 205 8.50 -11.28 6.14
CA TRP A 205 9.03 -9.92 6.05
C TRP A 205 10.54 -9.87 5.77
N SER A 206 11.28 -10.88 6.23
CA SER A 206 12.73 -11.01 5.97
C SER A 206 12.99 -11.17 4.48
N GLU A 207 12.24 -12.06 3.82
CA GLU A 207 12.34 -12.32 2.40
C GLU A 207 11.92 -11.09 1.57
N ALA A 208 10.90 -10.36 2.04
CA ALA A 208 10.52 -9.08 1.41
C ALA A 208 11.67 -8.06 1.48
N VAL A 209 12.38 -7.97 2.62
CA VAL A 209 13.58 -7.12 2.76
C VAL A 209 14.67 -7.58 1.81
N ASP A 210 14.97 -8.88 1.74
CA ASP A 210 16.07 -9.41 0.93
C ASP A 210 15.91 -9.08 -0.56
N VAL A 211 14.74 -9.37 -1.14
CA VAL A 211 14.49 -9.10 -2.57
C VAL A 211 14.50 -7.60 -2.88
N THR A 212 13.96 -6.79 -1.98
CA THR A 212 13.91 -5.34 -2.17
C THR A 212 15.27 -4.67 -1.97
N GLU A 213 16.10 -5.10 -1.00
CA GLU A 213 17.44 -4.54 -0.81
C GLU A 213 18.39 -4.93 -1.95
N ILE A 214 18.22 -6.10 -2.58
CA ILE A 214 18.97 -6.46 -3.80
C ILE A 214 18.66 -5.45 -4.91
N TYR A 215 17.40 -5.20 -5.20
CA TYR A 215 16.98 -4.21 -6.20
C TYR A 215 17.47 -2.79 -5.89
N ARG A 216 17.39 -2.37 -4.62
CA ARG A 216 17.76 -1.04 -4.17
C ARG A 216 19.25 -0.70 -4.33
N ARG A 217 20.11 -1.68 -4.56
CA ARG A 217 21.53 -1.44 -4.91
C ARG A 217 21.66 -0.75 -6.27
N SER A 218 20.73 -1.01 -7.19
CA SER A 218 20.72 -0.41 -8.54
C SER A 218 19.80 0.81 -8.64
N ASP A 219 18.64 0.79 -7.99
CA ASP A 219 17.67 1.89 -8.00
C ASP A 219 17.06 2.11 -6.61
N LYS A 220 17.43 3.23 -5.98
CA LYS A 220 16.91 3.65 -4.67
C LYS A 220 15.67 4.53 -4.76
N MET A 221 15.26 4.91 -5.98
CA MET A 221 14.19 5.89 -6.19
C MET A 221 12.84 5.25 -6.50
N ASN A 222 12.80 3.96 -6.79
CA ASN A 222 11.56 3.25 -7.11
C ASN A 222 10.61 3.25 -5.91
N ILE A 223 9.51 3.96 -6.04
CA ILE A 223 8.53 4.18 -4.96
C ILE A 223 7.89 2.87 -4.52
N ASP A 224 7.49 2.00 -5.47
CA ASP A 224 6.74 0.78 -5.15
C ASP A 224 7.61 -0.23 -4.40
N VAL A 225 8.86 -0.43 -4.85
CA VAL A 225 9.82 -1.29 -4.16
C VAL A 225 10.14 -0.74 -2.76
N ASN A 226 10.38 0.57 -2.66
CA ASN A 226 10.67 1.21 -1.38
C ASN A 226 9.50 1.11 -0.40
N ARG A 227 8.26 1.19 -0.88
CA ARG A 227 7.05 1.04 -0.04
C ARG A 227 6.96 -0.37 0.56
N GLN A 228 7.25 -1.41 -0.22
CA GLN A 228 7.27 -2.78 0.29
C GLN A 228 8.43 -3.03 1.26
N ASN A 229 9.61 -2.49 0.98
CA ASN A 229 10.77 -2.55 1.87
C ASN A 229 10.49 -1.88 3.23
N ALA A 230 9.90 -0.69 3.20
CA ALA A 230 9.54 0.06 4.40
C ALA A 230 8.47 -0.68 5.23
N LYS A 231 7.44 -1.25 4.56
CA LYS A 231 6.39 -2.07 5.20
C LYS A 231 7.02 -3.27 5.92
N ALA A 232 7.93 -3.98 5.27
CA ALA A 232 8.61 -5.12 5.85
C ALA A 232 9.38 -4.75 7.13
N TYR A 233 10.19 -3.69 7.10
CA TYR A 233 10.91 -3.22 8.29
C TYR A 233 9.97 -2.81 9.43
N CYS A 234 8.87 -2.11 9.13
CA CYS A 234 7.87 -1.74 10.12
C CYS A 234 7.25 -2.99 10.78
N MET A 235 6.86 -3.99 9.98
CA MET A 235 6.25 -5.24 10.46
C MET A 235 7.22 -6.11 11.26
N MET A 236 8.52 -6.06 10.95
CA MET A 236 9.60 -6.68 11.75
C MET A 236 9.89 -5.91 13.05
N LYS A 237 9.17 -4.81 13.31
CA LYS A 237 9.42 -3.89 14.43
C LYS A 237 10.79 -3.21 14.38
N ASN A 238 11.45 -3.21 13.23
CA ASN A 238 12.65 -2.40 13.01
C ASN A 238 12.22 -0.96 12.64
N TYR A 239 11.62 -0.30 13.61
CA TYR A 239 10.98 0.99 13.40
C TYR A 239 11.94 2.09 12.95
N ALA A 240 13.20 2.04 13.39
CA ALA A 240 14.22 3.00 12.96
C ALA A 240 14.43 2.95 11.44
N LYS A 241 14.65 1.75 10.88
CA LYS A 241 14.74 1.57 9.42
C LYS A 241 13.41 1.87 8.73
N GLY A 242 12.28 1.51 9.36
CA GLY A 242 10.96 1.87 8.86
C GLY A 242 10.81 3.37 8.66
N VAL A 243 11.15 4.18 9.67
CA VAL A 243 11.14 5.64 9.60
C VAL A 243 12.05 6.15 8.47
N ASP A 244 13.31 5.70 8.43
CA ASP A 244 14.26 6.11 7.37
C ASP A 244 13.69 5.89 5.96
N ARG A 245 13.08 4.72 5.73
CA ARG A 245 12.53 4.35 4.42
C ARG A 245 11.25 5.13 4.09
N TYR A 246 10.35 5.32 5.05
CA TYR A 246 9.12 6.08 4.82
C TYR A 246 9.36 7.58 4.69
N GLU A 247 10.31 8.16 5.43
CA GLU A 247 10.70 9.57 5.23
C GLU A 247 11.36 9.78 3.85
N ALA A 248 12.17 8.83 3.38
CA ALA A 248 12.71 8.87 2.03
C ALA A 248 11.59 8.81 0.97
N LEU A 249 10.57 7.95 1.14
CA LEU A 249 9.39 7.91 0.27
C LEU A 249 8.64 9.24 0.25
N LYS A 250 8.45 9.84 1.43
CA LYS A 250 7.79 11.14 1.57
C LYS A 250 8.59 12.26 0.88
N ALA A 251 9.92 12.21 0.94
CA ALA A 251 10.80 13.13 0.22
C ALA A 251 10.72 12.96 -1.31
N LEU A 252 10.42 11.75 -1.80
CA LEU A 252 10.13 11.46 -3.21
C LEU A 252 8.71 11.89 -3.63
N GLY A 253 7.93 12.46 -2.72
CA GLY A 253 6.57 12.93 -2.99
C GLY A 253 5.47 11.91 -2.70
N ASP A 254 5.80 10.70 -2.21
CA ASP A 254 4.79 9.71 -1.83
C ASP A 254 4.13 10.08 -0.49
N LYS A 255 2.99 10.75 -0.59
CA LYS A 255 2.11 11.09 0.53
C LYS A 255 0.86 10.22 0.55
N SER A 256 0.95 8.99 0.06
CA SER A 256 -0.18 8.06 0.06
C SER A 256 -0.60 7.69 1.49
N PHE A 257 -1.85 7.22 1.62
CA PHE A 257 -2.37 6.69 2.88
C PHE A 257 -1.41 5.65 3.49
N THR A 258 -0.97 4.70 2.69
CA THR A 258 -0.08 3.61 3.14
C THR A 258 1.23 4.14 3.71
N THR A 259 1.86 5.10 3.04
CA THR A 259 3.12 5.71 3.49
C THR A 259 2.94 6.45 4.80
N LEU A 260 1.94 7.32 4.91
CA LEU A 260 1.68 8.08 6.14
C LEU A 260 1.24 7.19 7.31
N TYR A 261 0.43 6.18 7.04
CA TYR A 261 -0.05 5.23 8.04
C TYR A 261 1.09 4.43 8.68
N TYR A 262 1.91 3.76 7.88
CA TYR A 262 3.02 2.97 8.40
C TYR A 262 4.18 3.81 8.94
N LEU A 263 4.37 5.03 8.42
CA LEU A 263 5.29 5.99 9.01
C LEU A 263 4.82 6.37 10.42
N GLY A 264 3.54 6.63 10.60
CA GLY A 264 2.94 6.91 11.91
C GLY A 264 3.12 5.75 12.88
N ILE A 265 2.89 4.50 12.43
CA ILE A 265 3.15 3.30 13.26
C ILE A 265 4.63 3.18 13.61
N SER A 266 5.53 3.45 12.66
CA SER A 266 6.98 3.38 12.91
C SER A 266 7.43 4.44 13.92
N TYR A 267 6.91 5.66 13.83
CA TYR A 267 7.15 6.71 14.83
C TYR A 267 6.58 6.33 16.20
N TYR A 268 5.38 5.72 16.24
CA TYR A 268 4.81 5.22 17.48
C TYR A 268 5.73 4.17 18.13
N GLY A 269 6.25 3.25 17.35
CA GLY A 269 7.20 2.23 17.81
C GLY A 269 8.55 2.77 18.27
N MET A 270 8.95 3.96 17.79
CA MET A 270 10.11 4.74 18.25
C MET A 270 9.79 5.64 19.46
N GLU A 271 8.55 5.62 19.96
CA GLU A 271 8.05 6.51 21.01
C GLU A 271 8.03 8.00 20.63
N TRP A 272 8.07 8.33 19.35
CA TRP A 272 7.97 9.69 18.83
C TRP A 272 6.51 10.06 18.60
N TYR A 273 5.76 10.12 19.68
CA TYR A 273 4.30 10.17 19.69
C TYR A 273 3.70 11.38 18.94
N HIS A 274 4.30 12.56 19.03
CA HIS A 274 3.84 13.74 18.27
C HIS A 274 4.00 13.56 16.76
N ALA A 275 5.09 12.92 16.31
CA ALA A 275 5.29 12.64 14.91
C ALA A 275 4.33 11.53 14.44
N ALA A 276 4.08 10.53 15.28
CA ALA A 276 3.10 9.47 15.01
C ALA A 276 1.69 10.06 14.85
N GLU A 277 1.22 10.85 15.81
CA GLU A 277 -0.08 11.52 15.79
C GLU A 277 -0.26 12.34 14.52
N ARG A 278 0.69 13.19 14.18
CA ARG A 278 0.63 14.04 12.98
C ARG A 278 0.48 13.21 11.69
N ASN A 279 1.31 12.18 11.49
CA ASN A 279 1.27 11.39 10.26
C ASN A 279 0.00 10.52 10.18
N LEU A 280 -0.49 9.98 11.31
CA LEU A 280 -1.74 9.21 11.34
C LEU A 280 -2.97 10.09 11.09
N LEU A 281 -3.00 11.33 11.60
CA LEU A 281 -4.04 12.30 11.27
C LEU A 281 -4.03 12.71 9.80
N GLU A 282 -2.84 12.88 9.22
CA GLU A 282 -2.71 13.13 7.76
C GLU A 282 -3.23 11.92 6.95
N ALA A 283 -2.91 10.70 7.37
CA ALA A 283 -3.42 9.47 6.74
C ALA A 283 -4.96 9.40 6.80
N GLN A 284 -5.56 9.71 7.96
CA GLN A 284 -7.01 9.72 8.14
C GLN A 284 -7.71 10.68 7.17
N LYS A 285 -7.14 11.87 6.93
CA LYS A 285 -7.70 12.87 6.01
C LYS A 285 -7.74 12.42 4.56
N LEU A 286 -6.91 11.46 4.16
CA LEU A 286 -6.88 10.94 2.78
C LEU A 286 -8.02 9.98 2.45
N ARG A 287 -8.80 9.54 3.45
CA ARG A 287 -9.93 8.61 3.28
C ARG A 287 -11.21 9.11 3.94
N PRO A 288 -11.68 10.32 3.62
CA PRO A 288 -12.82 10.94 4.32
C PRO A 288 -14.15 10.21 4.11
N SER A 289 -14.28 9.42 3.02
CA SER A 289 -15.52 8.70 2.66
C SER A 289 -15.44 7.19 2.87
N ALA A 290 -14.29 6.65 3.29
CA ALA A 290 -14.15 5.24 3.62
C ALA A 290 -14.62 4.98 5.06
N PRO A 291 -15.15 3.79 5.39
CA PRO A 291 -15.30 3.38 6.78
C PRO A 291 -13.99 3.59 7.52
N ALA A 292 -14.06 4.13 8.74
CA ALA A 292 -12.87 4.37 9.52
C ALA A 292 -12.11 3.04 9.75
N ASP A 293 -10.81 3.07 9.51
CA ASP A 293 -9.94 1.90 9.70
C ASP A 293 -9.70 1.71 11.21
N VAL A 294 -10.17 0.60 11.76
CA VAL A 294 -10.04 0.27 13.19
C VAL A 294 -8.58 0.31 13.66
N ASN A 295 -7.65 -0.19 12.84
CA ASN A 295 -6.23 -0.18 13.19
C ASN A 295 -5.64 1.23 13.17
N LEU A 296 -6.05 2.08 12.21
CA LEU A 296 -5.66 3.49 12.19
C LEU A 296 -6.14 4.20 13.45
N LEU A 297 -7.42 4.04 13.80
CA LEU A 297 -8.00 4.62 15.01
C LEU A 297 -7.30 4.14 16.27
N TYR A 298 -6.95 2.84 16.33
CA TYR A 298 -6.21 2.27 17.44
C TYR A 298 -4.83 2.93 17.63
N TYR A 299 -4.01 3.00 16.56
CA TYR A 299 -2.68 3.61 16.67
C TYR A 299 -2.75 5.12 16.90
N LEU A 300 -3.73 5.79 16.31
CA LEU A 300 -3.99 7.21 16.55
C LEU A 300 -4.36 7.47 18.01
N ALA A 301 -5.29 6.69 18.57
CA ALA A 301 -5.67 6.76 19.97
C ALA A 301 -4.48 6.55 20.90
N LYS A 302 -3.65 5.54 20.60
CA LYS A 302 -2.44 5.24 21.37
C LYS A 302 -1.42 6.38 21.29
N ALA A 303 -1.20 6.97 20.12
CA ALA A 303 -0.30 8.13 19.97
C ALA A 303 -0.83 9.34 20.74
N CYS A 304 -2.09 9.72 20.56
CA CYS A 304 -2.76 10.82 21.25
C CYS A 304 -2.72 10.66 22.78
N SER A 305 -2.79 9.44 23.30
CA SER A 305 -2.74 9.21 24.75
C SER A 305 -1.40 9.61 25.41
N HIS A 306 -0.34 9.73 24.60
CA HIS A 306 1.00 10.15 25.05
C HIS A 306 1.31 11.63 24.76
N THR A 307 0.38 12.35 24.11
CA THR A 307 0.52 13.77 23.77
C THR A 307 -0.45 14.63 24.57
N SER A 308 -0.66 15.87 24.17
CA SER A 308 -1.69 16.73 24.77
C SER A 308 -3.12 16.38 24.32
N SER A 309 -3.28 15.52 23.29
CA SER A 309 -4.57 15.15 22.67
C SER A 309 -5.21 13.91 23.32
N GLN A 310 -5.13 13.81 24.65
CA GLN A 310 -5.58 12.61 25.39
C GLN A 310 -7.09 12.37 25.28
N GLN A 311 -7.88 13.44 25.25
CA GLN A 311 -9.33 13.35 25.10
C GLN A 311 -9.71 12.77 23.74
N GLU A 312 -9.07 13.27 22.68
CA GLU A 312 -9.23 12.78 21.31
C GLU A 312 -8.81 11.31 21.21
N GLY A 313 -7.73 10.92 21.90
CA GLY A 313 -7.29 9.53 21.98
C GLY A 313 -8.36 8.59 22.53
N VAL A 314 -9.07 9.02 23.59
CA VAL A 314 -10.21 8.26 24.11
C VAL A 314 -11.35 8.20 23.09
N ALA A 315 -11.65 9.30 22.40
CA ALA A 315 -12.70 9.34 21.38
C ALA A 315 -12.40 8.38 20.21
N PHE A 316 -11.19 8.41 19.69
CA PHE A 316 -10.76 7.49 18.62
C PHE A 316 -10.83 6.01 19.04
N MET A 317 -10.47 5.69 20.28
CA MET A 317 -10.55 4.30 20.76
C MET A 317 -12.00 3.85 20.91
N LYS A 318 -12.90 4.71 21.39
CA LYS A 318 -14.34 4.43 21.44
C LYS A 318 -14.93 4.22 20.05
N GLU A 319 -14.53 5.03 19.09
CA GLU A 319 -14.93 4.87 17.68
C GLU A 319 -14.46 3.53 17.11
N ALA A 320 -13.20 3.15 17.36
CA ALA A 320 -12.68 1.83 16.95
C ALA A 320 -13.51 0.68 17.53
N ILE A 321 -13.89 0.75 18.81
CA ILE A 321 -14.74 -0.24 19.48
C ILE A 321 -16.11 -0.31 18.80
N ASN A 322 -16.74 0.82 18.51
CA ASN A 322 -18.06 0.88 17.90
C ASN A 322 -18.11 0.33 16.46
N LEU A 323 -16.97 0.43 15.74
CA LEU A 323 -16.86 -0.07 14.37
C LEU A 323 -16.50 -1.56 14.29
N THR A 324 -16.13 -2.16 15.41
CA THR A 324 -15.66 -3.54 15.43
C THR A 324 -16.82 -4.49 15.69
N GLU A 325 -17.01 -5.47 14.80
CA GLU A 325 -17.89 -6.60 15.11
C GLU A 325 -17.29 -7.40 16.29
N PRO A 326 -18.11 -7.79 17.27
CA PRO A 326 -17.60 -8.35 18.52
C PRO A 326 -17.03 -9.75 18.31
N THR A 327 -15.72 -9.83 18.04
CA THR A 327 -14.92 -11.02 18.31
C THR A 327 -14.18 -10.82 19.61
N ASP A 328 -14.22 -11.78 20.52
CA ASP A 328 -13.67 -11.63 21.88
C ASP A 328 -12.22 -11.17 21.91
N SER A 329 -11.37 -11.66 21.00
CA SER A 329 -9.93 -11.33 20.98
C SER A 329 -9.65 -9.89 20.57
N VAL A 330 -10.36 -9.36 19.57
CA VAL A 330 -10.22 -7.98 19.10
C VAL A 330 -10.78 -7.01 20.15
N MET A 331 -11.95 -7.34 20.74
CA MET A 331 -12.55 -6.54 21.79
C MET A 331 -11.66 -6.44 23.02
N VAL A 332 -11.02 -7.55 23.44
CA VAL A 332 -10.04 -7.55 24.55
C VAL A 332 -8.93 -6.53 24.26
N HIS A 333 -8.36 -6.58 23.04
CA HIS A 333 -7.26 -5.68 22.66
C HIS A 333 -7.69 -4.19 22.64
N LEU A 334 -8.87 -3.89 22.12
CA LEU A 334 -9.41 -2.54 22.06
C LEU A 334 -9.73 -1.99 23.46
N TYR A 335 -10.35 -2.80 24.32
CA TYR A 335 -10.63 -2.37 25.70
C TYR A 335 -9.37 -2.22 26.55
N ASP A 336 -8.35 -3.06 26.37
CA ASP A 336 -7.03 -2.85 26.99
C ASP A 336 -6.42 -1.51 26.53
N GLY A 337 -6.51 -1.19 25.21
CA GLY A 337 -6.09 0.09 24.67
C GLY A 337 -6.88 1.27 25.24
N LEU A 338 -8.19 1.12 25.42
CA LEU A 338 -9.04 2.14 26.03
C LEU A 338 -8.68 2.39 27.51
N VAL A 339 -8.40 1.34 28.28
CA VAL A 339 -7.91 1.46 29.66
C VAL A 339 -6.60 2.24 29.70
N ASP A 340 -5.66 1.98 28.77
CA ASP A 340 -4.42 2.74 28.69
C ASP A 340 -4.65 4.22 28.39
N CYS A 341 -5.52 4.55 27.41
CA CYS A 341 -5.86 5.93 27.09
C CYS A 341 -6.45 6.66 28.29
N TYR A 342 -7.41 6.06 28.99
CA TYR A 342 -7.99 6.62 30.20
C TYR A 342 -6.98 6.76 31.34
N SER A 343 -6.04 5.81 31.48
CA SER A 343 -5.01 5.88 32.52
C SER A 343 -4.09 7.10 32.35
N ARG A 344 -3.86 7.52 31.12
CA ARG A 344 -3.05 8.71 30.77
C ARG A 344 -3.84 10.02 30.78
N TRP A 345 -5.14 9.96 30.53
CA TRP A 345 -6.00 11.14 30.54
C TRP A 345 -6.40 11.54 31.95
N HIS A 346 -5.59 12.38 32.59
CA HIS A 346 -5.76 12.79 33.99
C HIS A 346 -7.06 13.60 34.24
N LYS A 347 -7.59 14.29 33.22
CA LYS A 347 -8.82 15.08 33.31
C LYS A 347 -10.10 14.29 33.03
N GLY A 348 -10.01 13.04 32.66
CA GLY A 348 -11.17 12.21 32.36
C GLY A 348 -11.96 11.84 33.61
N ASP A 349 -13.28 11.65 33.47
CA ASP A 349 -14.15 11.26 34.58
C ASP A 349 -13.69 9.94 35.22
N PRO A 350 -13.42 9.92 36.54
CA PRO A 350 -13.00 8.72 37.25
C PRO A 350 -14.01 7.58 37.19
N TYR A 351 -15.30 7.88 37.22
CA TYR A 351 -16.35 6.84 37.18
C TYR A 351 -16.43 6.20 35.80
N GLU A 352 -16.29 7.00 34.75
CA GLU A 352 -16.23 6.44 33.39
C GLU A 352 -15.01 5.53 33.20
N LYS A 353 -13.84 5.91 33.76
CA LYS A 353 -12.64 5.07 33.78
C LYS A 353 -12.89 3.74 34.50
N ILE A 354 -13.60 3.78 35.62
CA ILE A 354 -13.95 2.57 36.40
C ILE A 354 -14.85 1.65 35.58
N GLU A 355 -15.88 2.18 34.91
CA GLU A 355 -16.79 1.36 34.08
C GLU A 355 -16.04 0.71 32.89
N VAL A 356 -15.15 1.42 32.25
CA VAL A 356 -14.28 0.87 31.19
C VAL A 356 -13.41 -0.27 31.73
N MET A 357 -12.81 -0.10 32.94
CA MET A 357 -11.99 -1.14 33.57
C MET A 357 -12.81 -2.37 33.96
N LYS A 358 -14.05 -2.18 34.44
CA LYS A 358 -14.98 -3.29 34.72
C LYS A 358 -15.32 -4.05 33.43
N LYS A 359 -15.60 -3.34 32.33
CA LYS A 359 -15.86 -3.96 31.05
C LYS A 359 -14.62 -4.70 30.51
N ALA A 360 -13.44 -4.10 30.60
CA ALA A 360 -12.18 -4.77 30.25
C ALA A 360 -11.98 -6.06 31.06
N TYR A 361 -12.23 -6.03 32.36
CA TYR A 361 -12.15 -7.23 33.20
C TYR A 361 -13.14 -8.32 32.77
N SER A 362 -14.37 -7.97 32.40
CA SER A 362 -15.35 -8.95 31.95
C SER A 362 -14.85 -9.75 30.73
N LEU A 363 -14.01 -9.14 29.91
CA LEU A 363 -13.44 -9.72 28.68
C LEU A 363 -12.13 -10.48 28.97
N ASN A 364 -11.17 -9.85 29.65
CA ASN A 364 -9.79 -10.37 29.77
C ASN A 364 -9.46 -11.05 31.12
N LYS A 365 -10.34 -10.93 32.12
CA LYS A 365 -10.18 -11.49 33.48
C LYS A 365 -8.89 -11.04 34.20
N LYS A 366 -8.29 -9.90 33.82
CA LYS A 366 -7.08 -9.36 34.46
C LYS A 366 -7.40 -8.79 35.84
N TYR A 367 -7.21 -9.57 36.89
CA TYR A 367 -7.51 -9.18 38.27
C TYR A 367 -6.78 -7.92 38.74
N THR A 368 -5.63 -7.56 38.14
CA THR A 368 -4.89 -6.33 38.44
C THR A 368 -5.70 -5.04 38.14
N LEU A 369 -6.75 -5.13 37.33
CA LEU A 369 -7.68 -4.01 37.10
C LEU A 369 -8.42 -3.63 38.38
N PHE A 370 -8.71 -4.57 39.29
CA PHE A 370 -9.37 -4.25 40.57
C PHE A 370 -8.50 -3.38 41.47
N PHE A 371 -7.18 -3.56 41.46
CA PHE A 371 -6.27 -2.64 42.16
C PHE A 371 -6.37 -1.21 41.60
N LYS A 372 -6.35 -1.05 40.28
CA LYS A 372 -6.51 0.27 39.63
C LYS A 372 -7.88 0.91 39.89
N ILE A 373 -8.95 0.12 39.93
CA ILE A 373 -10.30 0.57 40.28
C ILE A 373 -10.34 1.06 41.73
N ALA A 374 -9.74 0.29 42.65
CA ALA A 374 -9.64 0.68 44.07
C ALA A 374 -8.90 2.00 44.25
N GLU A 375 -7.78 2.19 43.54
CA GLU A 375 -7.02 3.45 43.52
C GLU A 375 -7.87 4.65 43.05
N LEU A 376 -8.71 4.47 42.04
CA LEU A 376 -9.61 5.53 41.55
C LEU A 376 -10.69 5.88 42.59
N TYR A 377 -11.31 4.89 43.22
CA TYR A 377 -12.29 5.13 44.28
C TYR A 377 -11.64 5.82 45.50
N ASN A 378 -10.42 5.38 45.87
CA ASN A 378 -9.67 5.99 46.96
C ASN A 378 -9.37 7.49 46.70
N LYS A 379 -8.95 7.84 45.46
CA LYS A 379 -8.74 9.24 45.07
C LYS A 379 -10.03 10.10 45.12
N GLN A 380 -11.18 9.45 44.90
CA GLN A 380 -12.49 10.09 45.00
C GLN A 380 -13.01 10.10 46.46
N LYS A 381 -12.24 9.60 47.43
CA LYS A 381 -12.64 9.41 48.85
C LYS A 381 -13.86 8.53 49.03
N ASP A 382 -14.17 7.69 48.04
CA ASP A 382 -15.18 6.62 48.16
C ASP A 382 -14.51 5.40 48.81
N TYR A 383 -14.33 5.50 50.10
CA TYR A 383 -13.55 4.54 50.87
C TYR A 383 -14.19 3.16 50.95
N ALA A 384 -15.52 3.09 50.95
CA ALA A 384 -16.23 1.81 50.95
C ALA A 384 -15.94 1.01 49.68
N ASN A 385 -16.09 1.61 48.54
CA ASN A 385 -15.78 0.96 47.27
C ASN A 385 -14.27 0.72 47.09
N ALA A 386 -13.41 1.65 47.55
CA ALA A 386 -11.98 1.44 47.52
C ALA A 386 -11.54 0.17 48.27
N ILE A 387 -11.99 0.00 49.55
CA ILE A 387 -11.73 -1.20 50.34
C ILE A 387 -12.27 -2.46 49.63
N HIS A 388 -13.53 -2.41 49.15
CA HIS A 388 -14.13 -3.54 48.46
C HIS A 388 -13.30 -4.03 47.27
N TYR A 389 -12.81 -3.11 46.44
CA TYR A 389 -12.03 -3.49 45.26
C TYR A 389 -10.58 -3.87 45.58
N TYR A 390 -9.97 -3.34 46.65
CA TYR A 390 -8.69 -3.83 47.13
C TYR A 390 -8.81 -5.27 47.68
N GLU A 391 -9.84 -5.55 48.49
CA GLU A 391 -10.10 -6.89 49.01
C GLU A 391 -10.38 -7.90 47.87
N LYS A 392 -11.17 -7.47 46.87
CA LYS A 392 -11.42 -8.27 45.68
C LYS A 392 -10.15 -8.56 44.88
N TYR A 393 -9.25 -7.58 44.74
CA TYR A 393 -7.95 -7.77 44.13
C TYR A 393 -7.15 -8.82 44.93
N MET A 394 -7.02 -8.63 46.26
CA MET A 394 -6.26 -9.50 47.13
C MET A 394 -6.75 -10.96 47.12
N SER A 395 -8.05 -11.16 47.04
CA SER A 395 -8.65 -12.51 46.97
C SER A 395 -8.29 -13.29 45.70
N MET A 396 -7.88 -12.59 44.64
CA MET A 396 -7.55 -13.18 43.34
C MET A 396 -6.04 -13.30 43.08
N VAL A 397 -5.21 -12.69 43.94
CA VAL A 397 -3.73 -12.75 43.77
C VAL A 397 -3.20 -14.13 44.15
N PRO A 398 -2.50 -14.85 43.26
CA PRO A 398 -1.85 -16.09 43.57
C PRO A 398 -0.85 -15.94 44.73
N LYS A 399 -0.71 -16.99 45.54
CA LYS A 399 0.14 -16.97 46.78
C LYS A 399 1.60 -16.59 46.50
N ASP A 400 2.14 -17.05 45.39
CA ASP A 400 3.50 -16.76 44.91
C ASP A 400 3.71 -15.29 44.50
N LYS A 401 2.62 -14.53 44.26
CA LYS A 401 2.62 -13.09 43.87
C LYS A 401 2.22 -12.17 45.03
N GLN A 402 1.93 -12.70 46.20
CA GLN A 402 1.54 -11.87 47.34
C GLN A 402 2.75 -11.17 47.99
N MET A 403 3.95 -11.68 47.79
CA MET A 403 5.19 -11.05 48.23
C MET A 403 6.11 -10.79 47.04
N ALA A 404 6.94 -9.75 47.09
CA ALA A 404 8.00 -9.54 46.10
C ALA A 404 9.15 -10.52 46.43
N LEU A 405 9.32 -11.55 45.60
CA LEU A 405 10.36 -12.58 45.76
C LEU A 405 11.44 -12.42 44.67
N ASP A 406 12.70 -12.74 45.04
CA ASP A 406 13.79 -12.84 44.07
C ASP A 406 13.72 -14.16 43.26
N GLU A 407 14.66 -14.37 42.34
CA GLU A 407 14.76 -15.59 41.53
C GLU A 407 14.96 -16.88 42.35
N THR A 408 15.37 -16.77 43.62
CA THR A 408 15.55 -17.88 44.54
C THR A 408 14.36 -18.12 45.48
N GLY A 409 13.28 -17.30 45.32
CA GLY A 409 12.08 -17.38 46.16
C GLY A 409 12.20 -16.70 47.52
N LYS A 410 13.22 -15.84 47.76
CA LYS A 410 13.36 -15.08 48.99
C LYS A 410 12.76 -13.68 48.85
N PRO A 411 12.23 -13.08 49.93
CA PRO A 411 11.71 -11.72 49.92
C PRO A 411 12.77 -10.72 49.46
N MET A 412 12.43 -9.93 48.43
CA MET A 412 13.31 -8.86 47.92
C MET A 412 13.32 -7.69 48.89
N VAL A 413 14.50 -7.33 49.41
CA VAL A 413 14.68 -6.20 50.31
C VAL A 413 14.42 -4.88 49.54
N GLY A 414 13.53 -4.04 50.09
CA GLY A 414 13.20 -2.74 49.49
C GLY A 414 12.13 -2.80 48.38
N TRP A 415 11.62 -3.95 48.01
CA TRP A 415 10.54 -4.12 47.07
C TRP A 415 9.22 -4.50 47.75
N THR A 416 8.11 -3.88 47.31
CA THR A 416 6.77 -4.12 47.87
C THR A 416 5.85 -4.60 46.75
N SER A 417 5.17 -5.73 46.92
CA SER A 417 4.20 -6.22 45.96
C SER A 417 2.94 -5.36 45.94
N LEU A 418 2.19 -5.38 44.84
CA LEU A 418 0.87 -4.70 44.80
C LEU A 418 -0.09 -5.26 45.86
N TYR A 419 0.07 -6.51 46.29
CA TYR A 419 -0.72 -7.11 47.36
C TYR A 419 -0.44 -6.40 48.69
N GLN A 420 0.84 -6.27 49.05
CA GLN A 420 1.26 -5.57 50.27
C GLN A 420 0.90 -4.07 50.25
N ILE A 421 0.93 -3.46 49.06
CA ILE A 421 0.45 -2.07 48.88
C ILE A 421 -1.06 -2.00 49.15
N ALA A 422 -1.86 -2.92 48.62
CA ALA A 422 -3.30 -2.96 48.83
C ALA A 422 -3.63 -3.14 50.32
N GLU A 423 -2.94 -4.07 51.00
CA GLU A 423 -3.11 -4.30 52.42
C GLU A 423 -2.82 -3.04 53.26
N ARG A 424 -1.71 -2.36 52.99
CA ARG A 424 -1.38 -1.08 53.62
C ARG A 424 -2.42 0.00 53.34
N LYS A 425 -2.90 0.12 52.10
CA LYS A 425 -3.92 1.08 51.71
C LYS A 425 -5.26 0.84 52.43
N ILE A 426 -5.68 -0.39 52.59
CA ILE A 426 -6.90 -0.71 53.36
C ILE A 426 -6.74 -0.26 54.80
N LYS A 427 -5.56 -0.48 55.42
CA LYS A 427 -5.28 -0.04 56.79
C LYS A 427 -5.30 1.47 56.92
N GLU A 428 -4.59 2.18 56.02
CA GLU A 428 -4.61 3.66 55.98
C GLU A 428 -6.03 4.23 55.85
N ILE A 429 -6.86 3.68 54.94
CA ILE A 429 -8.24 4.12 54.72
C ILE A 429 -9.09 3.88 55.97
N ARG A 430 -8.94 2.70 56.64
CA ARG A 430 -9.71 2.40 57.85
C ARG A 430 -9.31 3.33 59.00
N GLU A 431 -8.04 3.66 59.17
CA GLU A 431 -7.56 4.63 60.14
C GLU A 431 -8.10 6.02 59.85
N GLU A 432 -8.01 6.50 58.60
CA GLU A 432 -8.54 7.81 58.18
C GLU A 432 -10.05 7.91 58.40
N SER A 433 -10.80 6.87 58.04
CA SER A 433 -12.26 6.80 58.26
C SER A 433 -12.61 6.81 59.76
N PHE A 434 -11.82 6.14 60.57
CA PHE A 434 -12.01 6.15 62.04
C PHE A 434 -11.81 7.55 62.62
N PHE A 435 -10.77 8.29 62.18
CA PHE A 435 -10.55 9.67 62.65
C PHE A 435 -11.59 10.70 62.14
N GLN A 436 -12.19 10.45 60.98
CA GLN A 436 -13.24 11.33 60.41
C GLN A 436 -14.63 11.09 61.03
N HIS A 437 -14.93 9.88 61.45
CA HIS A 437 -16.27 9.47 61.93
C HIS A 437 -16.29 8.96 63.36
N GLY A 438 -15.16 8.85 64.01
CA GLY A 438 -15.02 8.26 65.32
C GLY A 438 -14.77 9.19 66.44
N ILE A 439 -15.71 10.03 66.74
CA ILE A 439 -16.13 10.41 68.12
C ILE A 439 -17.61 10.80 68.05
N LYS A 440 -18.50 9.84 68.07
CA LYS A 440 -19.83 10.00 68.65
C LYS A 440 -20.05 8.87 69.63
#